data_8f44a748a1e407ecd0cb2eb764d6ff9f
#
_entry.id   8f44a748a1e407ecd0cb2eb764d6ff9f
#
_cell.length_a   1.000
_cell.length_b   1.000
_cell.length_c   1.000
_cell.angle_alpha   90.00
_cell.angle_beta   90.00
_cell.angle_gamma   90.00
#
_symmetry.space_group_name_H-M   'P 1'
#
loop_
_entity.id
_entity.type
_entity.pdbx_description
1 polymer ?
#
loop_
_entity_poly.entity_id
_entity_poly.type
_entity_poly.pdbx_seq_one_letter_code
_entity_poly.pdbx_strand_id
1 'polypeptide(L)'
;MTAPAAPVYAFDQALVVRAGSQPGERYAEFDDQWRIGNGVHGGLLLALGAAALRIELDGAGRHPDPVAFSAVFPTASVPGHVVLQSEVLRAGASLSQAQVRLLQPAADGSVDERMRAVALFGDLGKRAEPVLKTAAAPTIPGPDQCVGSDGAIDFLAHSTLLDRMDIRLTPETAGWAAGKPSGAGVLHGWVRFADGREPDVLSVLWALDAMPPVAFDLGLYGWTPTLEFSAHLRAHPAPGWLQVELTTQTVVGGLMEEDARIWDSTGRLVGQSRQLCGWRVPAPR
;
A
#
# COMPACT_ATOMS: atom_id res chain seq x y z
N MET A 1 21.56 -33.69 -6.74
CA MET A 1 21.49 -32.22 -6.95
C MET A 1 20.34 -31.70 -6.09
N THR A 2 20.60 -31.00 -5.02
CA THR A 2 19.59 -30.32 -4.23
C THR A 2 19.02 -29.20 -5.08
N ALA A 3 17.69 -29.09 -5.17
CA ALA A 3 17.05 -27.95 -5.81
C ALA A 3 17.54 -26.65 -5.14
N PRO A 4 17.78 -25.57 -5.89
CA PRO A 4 18.14 -24.29 -5.29
C PRO A 4 17.04 -23.88 -4.30
N ALA A 5 17.45 -23.31 -3.16
CA ALA A 5 16.50 -22.78 -2.21
C ALA A 5 15.64 -21.70 -2.89
N ALA A 6 14.35 -21.69 -2.58
CA ALA A 6 13.45 -20.64 -3.11
C ALA A 6 14.00 -19.25 -2.74
N PRO A 7 13.91 -18.25 -3.64
CA PRO A 7 14.34 -16.91 -3.35
C PRO A 7 13.56 -16.35 -2.15
N VAL A 8 14.25 -15.61 -1.27
CA VAL A 8 13.64 -14.95 -0.12
C VAL A 8 13.51 -13.48 -0.46
N TYR A 9 12.28 -13.01 -0.63
CA TYR A 9 11.99 -11.64 -1.02
C TYR A 9 11.81 -10.73 0.19
N ALA A 10 12.22 -9.48 0.07
CA ALA A 10 12.17 -8.51 1.16
C ALA A 10 10.74 -8.24 1.66
N PHE A 11 9.76 -8.16 0.76
CA PHE A 11 8.37 -7.97 1.13
C PHE A 11 7.81 -9.14 1.94
N ASP A 12 8.11 -10.38 1.54
CA ASP A 12 7.66 -11.57 2.27
C ASP A 12 8.27 -11.62 3.68
N GLN A 13 9.52 -11.19 3.84
CA GLN A 13 10.17 -11.08 5.15
C GLN A 13 9.50 -10.02 6.03
N ALA A 14 9.14 -8.86 5.45
CA ALA A 14 8.48 -7.79 6.18
C ALA A 14 7.05 -8.15 6.63
N LEU A 15 6.43 -9.17 6.02
CA LEU A 15 5.10 -9.67 6.39
C LEU A 15 5.14 -10.87 7.35
N VAL A 16 6.31 -11.27 7.83
CA VAL A 16 6.42 -12.37 8.79
C VAL A 16 5.82 -11.96 10.14
N VAL A 17 4.80 -12.68 10.56
CA VAL A 17 4.19 -12.54 11.88
C VAL A 17 4.40 -13.79 12.72
N ARG A 18 4.62 -13.62 14.01
CA ARG A 18 4.80 -14.70 14.98
C ARG A 18 3.63 -14.73 15.95
N ALA A 19 3.28 -15.90 16.48
CA ALA A 19 2.25 -16.01 17.50
C ALA A 19 2.58 -15.16 18.72
N GLY A 20 1.61 -14.42 19.21
CA GLY A 20 1.69 -13.66 20.45
C GLY A 20 1.34 -14.50 21.68
N SER A 21 1.23 -13.85 22.82
CA SER A 21 0.92 -14.49 24.12
C SER A 21 -0.57 -14.72 24.32
N GLN A 22 -1.41 -14.01 23.58
CA GLN A 22 -2.88 -14.09 23.69
C GLN A 22 -3.50 -14.53 22.34
N PRO A 23 -4.70 -15.13 22.35
CA PRO A 23 -5.45 -15.38 21.13
C PRO A 23 -5.64 -14.07 20.33
N GLY A 24 -5.45 -14.14 19.00
CA GLY A 24 -5.53 -12.98 18.12
C GLY A 24 -4.34 -12.02 18.17
N GLU A 25 -3.37 -12.25 19.07
CA GLU A 25 -2.17 -11.45 19.17
C GLU A 25 -1.05 -12.03 18.29
N ARG A 26 -0.35 -11.14 17.57
CA ARG A 26 0.80 -11.46 16.72
C ARG A 26 1.92 -10.44 16.95
N TYR A 27 3.15 -10.85 16.73
CA TYR A 27 4.33 -10.01 16.80
C TYR A 27 4.98 -9.94 15.43
N ALA A 28 5.43 -8.75 15.06
CA ALA A 28 6.23 -8.48 13.87
C ALA A 28 7.35 -7.48 14.19
N GLU A 29 8.20 -7.22 13.22
CA GLU A 29 9.28 -6.26 13.31
C GLU A 29 9.31 -5.43 12.04
N PHE A 30 9.34 -4.10 12.16
CA PHE A 30 9.65 -3.22 11.05
C PHE A 30 11.13 -2.88 11.07
N ASP A 31 11.82 -3.17 9.99
CA ASP A 31 13.19 -2.72 9.78
C ASP A 31 13.25 -1.31 9.16
N ASP A 32 14.46 -0.77 9.07
CA ASP A 32 14.71 0.55 8.49
C ASP A 32 14.51 0.63 6.97
N GLN A 33 14.22 -0.48 6.31
CA GLN A 33 14.26 -0.58 4.84
C GLN A 33 12.93 -0.22 4.16
N TRP A 34 11.89 0.08 4.93
CA TRP A 34 10.55 0.40 4.45
C TRP A 34 10.09 1.81 4.86
N ARG A 35 11.04 2.73 5.02
CA ARG A 35 10.73 4.08 5.49
C ARG A 35 10.46 5.06 4.36
N ILE A 36 9.55 5.99 4.66
CA ILE A 36 9.40 7.29 3.99
C ILE A 36 9.68 8.37 5.04
N GLY A 37 10.78 9.10 4.91
CA GLY A 37 11.24 10.01 5.95
C GLY A 37 11.49 9.26 7.27
N ASN A 38 10.84 9.69 8.35
CA ASN A 38 10.98 9.07 9.67
C ASN A 38 9.94 7.96 9.95
N GLY A 39 8.95 7.78 9.07
CA GLY A 39 7.87 6.83 9.26
C GLY A 39 8.05 5.56 8.42
N VAL A 40 7.45 4.45 8.86
CA VAL A 40 7.28 3.26 8.04
C VAL A 40 6.13 3.49 7.06
N HIS A 41 6.30 3.03 5.82
CA HIS A 41 5.35 3.16 4.72
C HIS A 41 3.96 2.59 5.08
N GLY A 42 2.90 3.38 4.87
CA GLY A 42 1.52 3.01 5.23
C GLY A 42 1.03 1.73 4.54
N GLY A 43 1.34 1.57 3.26
CA GLY A 43 1.01 0.37 2.50
C GLY A 43 1.60 -0.91 3.09
N LEU A 44 2.78 -0.85 3.73
CA LEU A 44 3.32 -2.00 4.45
C LEU A 44 2.48 -2.34 5.68
N LEU A 45 2.01 -1.33 6.42
CA LEU A 45 1.10 -1.55 7.57
C LEU A 45 -0.20 -2.22 7.11
N LEU A 46 -0.77 -1.76 5.98
CA LEU A 46 -1.97 -2.36 5.39
C LEU A 46 -1.75 -3.84 5.05
N ALA A 47 -0.65 -4.14 4.35
CA ALA A 47 -0.31 -5.50 3.94
C ALA A 47 -0.03 -6.41 5.14
N LEU A 48 0.70 -5.93 6.17
CA LEU A 48 0.98 -6.67 7.40
C LEU A 48 -0.31 -6.95 8.20
N GLY A 49 -1.19 -5.95 8.31
CA GLY A 49 -2.50 -6.11 8.94
C GLY A 49 -3.35 -7.16 8.22
N ALA A 50 -3.38 -7.13 6.89
CA ALA A 50 -4.09 -8.12 6.09
C ALA A 50 -3.46 -9.52 6.21
N ALA A 51 -2.13 -9.63 6.29
CA ALA A 51 -1.43 -10.91 6.51
C ALA A 51 -1.79 -11.51 7.88
N ALA A 52 -1.84 -10.70 8.94
CA ALA A 52 -2.25 -11.14 10.27
C ALA A 52 -3.69 -11.64 10.28
N LEU A 53 -4.63 -10.90 9.67
CA LEU A 53 -6.03 -11.31 9.55
C LEU A 53 -6.22 -12.57 8.72
N ARG A 54 -5.42 -12.76 7.66
CA ARG A 54 -5.43 -14.00 6.85
C ARG A 54 -5.15 -15.21 7.73
N ILE A 55 -4.17 -15.14 8.63
CA ILE A 55 -3.83 -16.24 9.54
C ILE A 55 -4.98 -16.54 10.49
N GLU A 56 -5.64 -15.52 11.08
CA GLU A 56 -6.78 -15.72 11.97
C GLU A 56 -7.99 -16.34 11.25
N LEU A 57 -8.17 -16.04 9.97
CA LEU A 57 -9.26 -16.55 9.15
C LEU A 57 -8.95 -17.90 8.49
N ASP A 58 -7.67 -18.30 8.40
CA ASP A 58 -7.21 -19.50 7.70
C ASP A 58 -7.65 -20.80 8.39
N GLY A 59 -7.93 -20.76 9.69
CA GLY A 59 -8.56 -21.89 10.40
C GLY A 59 -9.88 -22.36 9.79
N ALA A 60 -10.48 -21.59 8.87
CA ALA A 60 -11.66 -21.94 8.10
C ALA A 60 -11.37 -22.22 6.60
N GLY A 61 -10.16 -21.93 6.07
CA GLY A 61 -9.71 -22.23 4.71
C GLY A 61 -10.56 -21.68 3.55
N ARG A 62 -11.46 -20.71 3.83
CA ARG A 62 -12.51 -20.33 2.88
C ARG A 62 -12.34 -18.95 2.27
N HIS A 63 -11.65 -18.05 2.96
CA HIS A 63 -11.59 -16.63 2.60
C HIS A 63 -10.14 -16.13 2.71
N PRO A 64 -9.26 -16.50 1.75
CA PRO A 64 -7.83 -16.20 1.82
C PRO A 64 -7.49 -14.75 1.45
N ASP A 65 -8.41 -14.03 0.78
CA ASP A 65 -8.09 -12.76 0.15
C ASP A 65 -8.80 -11.60 0.83
N PRO A 66 -8.10 -10.47 1.13
CA PRO A 66 -8.76 -9.22 1.48
C PRO A 66 -9.52 -8.71 0.25
N VAL A 67 -10.86 -8.59 0.35
CA VAL A 67 -11.73 -8.04 -0.69
C VAL A 67 -11.94 -6.54 -0.48
N ALA A 68 -12.03 -6.13 0.79
CA ALA A 68 -12.05 -4.73 1.20
C ALA A 68 -11.20 -4.56 2.46
N PHE A 69 -10.50 -3.41 2.56
CA PHE A 69 -9.66 -3.07 3.69
C PHE A 69 -9.77 -1.57 3.95
N SER A 70 -10.27 -1.17 5.12
CA SER A 70 -10.42 0.23 5.51
C SER A 70 -9.66 0.49 6.81
N ALA A 71 -8.80 1.51 6.82
CA ALA A 71 -7.89 1.80 7.91
C ALA A 71 -7.86 3.29 8.27
N VAL A 72 -7.56 3.58 9.53
CA VAL A 72 -7.16 4.91 10.02
C VAL A 72 -5.76 4.81 10.62
N PHE A 73 -4.99 5.90 10.51
CA PHE A 73 -3.62 6.00 10.99
C PHE A 73 -3.49 7.08 12.06
N PRO A 74 -3.72 6.76 13.35
CA PRO A 74 -3.70 7.75 14.44
C PRO A 74 -2.35 8.41 14.63
N THR A 75 -1.26 7.64 14.48
CA THR A 75 0.13 8.14 14.60
C THR A 75 1.04 7.43 13.61
N ALA A 76 2.11 8.13 13.17
CA ALA A 76 3.08 7.54 12.25
C ALA A 76 3.79 6.34 12.89
N SER A 77 3.89 5.24 12.17
CA SER A 77 4.65 4.06 12.59
C SER A 77 6.16 4.31 12.43
N VAL A 78 6.96 3.64 13.26
CA VAL A 78 8.42 3.72 13.25
C VAL A 78 9.03 2.32 13.16
N PRO A 79 10.30 2.18 12.72
CA PRO A 79 11.00 0.90 12.80
C PRO A 79 11.01 0.35 14.22
N GLY A 80 10.99 -0.98 14.35
CA GLY A 80 11.02 -1.69 15.63
C GLY A 80 9.84 -2.64 15.83
N HIS A 81 9.66 -3.05 17.04
CA HIS A 81 8.67 -4.01 17.47
C HIS A 81 7.23 -3.58 17.20
N VAL A 82 6.41 -4.52 16.71
CA VAL A 82 5.01 -4.33 16.38
C VAL A 82 4.18 -5.42 17.03
N VAL A 83 3.08 -5.02 17.65
CA VAL A 83 2.04 -5.92 18.15
C VAL A 83 0.78 -5.74 17.30
N LEU A 84 0.30 -6.83 16.71
CA LEU A 84 -0.99 -6.85 16.01
C LEU A 84 -2.01 -7.57 16.90
N GLN A 85 -3.18 -6.95 17.05
CA GLN A 85 -4.34 -7.53 17.73
C GLN A 85 -5.45 -7.72 16.71
N SER A 86 -5.73 -8.96 16.40
CA SER A 86 -6.70 -9.39 15.37
C SER A 86 -7.94 -9.97 16.00
N GLU A 87 -9.11 -9.67 15.44
CA GLU A 87 -10.39 -10.21 15.87
C GLU A 87 -11.25 -10.58 14.67
N VAL A 88 -11.79 -11.80 14.66
CA VAL A 88 -12.80 -12.22 13.69
C VAL A 88 -14.16 -11.78 14.17
N LEU A 89 -14.78 -10.80 13.52
CA LEU A 89 -16.10 -10.27 13.87
C LEU A 89 -17.21 -11.22 13.41
N ARG A 90 -17.02 -11.84 12.24
CA ARG A 90 -17.96 -12.80 11.67
C ARG A 90 -17.28 -13.72 10.66
N ALA A 91 -17.40 -15.01 10.85
CA ALA A 91 -17.07 -16.01 9.83
C ALA A 91 -18.36 -16.38 9.07
N GLY A 92 -18.49 -15.86 7.84
CA GLY A 92 -19.67 -16.09 7.00
C GLY A 92 -19.44 -17.19 5.96
N ALA A 93 -20.50 -17.55 5.20
CA ALA A 93 -20.41 -18.54 4.14
C ALA A 93 -19.65 -18.02 2.90
N SER A 94 -19.85 -16.75 2.55
CA SER A 94 -19.30 -16.12 1.32
C SER A 94 -18.21 -15.10 1.59
N LEU A 95 -18.23 -14.47 2.75
CA LEU A 95 -17.29 -13.43 3.20
C LEU A 95 -17.14 -13.54 4.71
N SER A 96 -15.95 -13.26 5.21
CA SER A 96 -15.66 -13.05 6.63
C SER A 96 -15.35 -11.59 6.89
N GLN A 97 -15.68 -11.12 8.10
CA GLN A 97 -15.40 -9.78 8.58
C GLN A 97 -14.43 -9.89 9.76
N ALA A 98 -13.40 -9.06 9.74
CA ALA A 98 -12.40 -9.05 10.78
C ALA A 98 -11.87 -7.63 11.01
N GLN A 99 -11.21 -7.42 12.14
CA GLN A 99 -10.51 -6.18 12.44
C GLN A 99 -9.11 -6.46 12.97
N VAL A 100 -8.22 -5.48 12.80
CA VAL A 100 -6.86 -5.52 13.31
C VAL A 100 -6.44 -4.15 13.84
N ARG A 101 -5.70 -4.16 14.94
CA ARG A 101 -4.98 -3.01 15.48
C ARG A 101 -3.49 -3.28 15.38
N LEU A 102 -2.73 -2.29 14.97
CA LEU A 102 -1.28 -2.32 14.95
C LEU A 102 -0.77 -1.35 16.01
N LEU A 103 -0.02 -1.87 16.96
CA LEU A 103 0.41 -1.18 18.17
C LEU A 103 1.94 -1.19 18.24
N GLN A 104 2.52 -0.11 18.74
CA GLN A 104 3.95 -0.04 19.04
C GLN A 104 4.18 0.57 20.43
N PRO A 105 5.19 0.10 21.18
CA PRO A 105 5.56 0.75 22.43
C PRO A 105 6.10 2.17 22.13
N ALA A 106 5.69 3.13 22.92
CA ALA A 106 6.20 4.50 22.89
C ALA A 106 7.36 4.67 23.87
N ALA A 107 8.14 5.75 23.68
CA ALA A 107 9.35 6.00 24.49
C ALA A 107 9.04 6.24 25.99
N ASP A 108 7.83 6.69 26.32
CA ASP A 108 7.37 6.91 27.70
C ASP A 108 6.79 5.66 28.36
N GLY A 109 6.84 4.51 27.67
CA GLY A 109 6.28 3.24 28.16
C GLY A 109 4.79 3.05 27.89
N SER A 110 4.11 4.03 27.28
CA SER A 110 2.75 3.86 26.75
C SER A 110 2.74 3.01 25.47
N VAL A 111 1.55 2.74 24.95
CA VAL A 111 1.38 2.01 23.69
C VAL A 111 0.63 2.88 22.71
N ASP A 112 1.31 3.19 21.60
CA ASP A 112 0.72 3.95 20.50
C ASP A 112 -0.01 3.03 19.53
N GLU A 113 -1.21 3.40 19.14
CA GLU A 113 -1.92 2.77 18.04
C GLU A 113 -1.49 3.44 16.73
N ARG A 114 -0.85 2.66 15.85
CA ARG A 114 -0.32 3.13 14.57
C ARG A 114 -1.31 2.97 13.43
N MET A 115 -2.13 1.92 13.50
CA MET A 115 -3.18 1.64 12.52
C MET A 115 -4.32 0.89 13.19
N ARG A 116 -5.55 1.20 12.79
CA ARG A 116 -6.73 0.37 13.03
C ARG A 116 -7.44 0.12 11.73
N ALA A 117 -7.79 -1.13 11.45
CA ALA A 117 -8.46 -1.49 10.23
C ALA A 117 -9.62 -2.47 10.47
N VAL A 118 -10.63 -2.37 9.61
CA VAL A 118 -11.68 -3.36 9.40
C VAL A 118 -11.57 -3.91 7.99
N ALA A 119 -11.82 -5.20 7.82
CA ALA A 119 -11.62 -5.87 6.54
C ALA A 119 -12.72 -6.89 6.25
N LEU A 120 -13.01 -7.05 4.95
CA LEU A 120 -13.76 -8.16 4.42
C LEU A 120 -12.80 -9.10 3.68
N PHE A 121 -12.89 -10.37 4.02
CA PHE A 121 -12.13 -11.43 3.37
C PHE A 121 -13.06 -12.34 2.57
N GLY A 122 -12.58 -12.79 1.43
CA GLY A 122 -13.29 -13.68 0.52
C GLY A 122 -12.32 -14.55 -0.28
N ASP A 123 -12.83 -15.13 -1.34
CA ASP A 123 -12.05 -15.89 -2.32
C ASP A 123 -12.18 -15.18 -3.67
N LEU A 124 -11.16 -14.41 -4.05
CA LEU A 124 -11.12 -13.67 -5.31
C LEU A 124 -11.07 -14.60 -6.52
N GLY A 125 -10.51 -15.81 -6.38
CA GLY A 125 -10.49 -16.80 -7.44
C GLY A 125 -11.91 -17.27 -7.82
N LYS A 126 -12.80 -17.43 -6.82
CA LYS A 126 -14.22 -17.76 -7.04
C LYS A 126 -15.07 -16.59 -7.49
N ARG A 127 -14.53 -15.37 -7.47
CA ARG A 127 -15.24 -14.10 -7.80
C ARG A 127 -14.72 -13.46 -9.09
N ALA A 128 -13.91 -14.18 -9.86
CA ALA A 128 -13.33 -13.63 -11.09
C ALA A 128 -14.39 -13.35 -12.18
N GLU A 129 -15.51 -14.07 -12.16
CA GLU A 129 -16.56 -13.98 -13.18
C GLU A 129 -17.98 -13.95 -12.55
N PRO A 130 -18.99 -13.35 -13.20
CA PRO A 130 -18.89 -12.60 -14.47
C PRO A 130 -18.41 -11.17 -14.30
N VAL A 131 -17.63 -10.65 -15.26
CA VAL A 131 -17.26 -9.23 -15.32
C VAL A 131 -18.32 -8.48 -16.12
N LEU A 132 -19.17 -7.72 -15.43
CA LEU A 132 -20.21 -6.91 -16.07
C LEU A 132 -19.73 -5.51 -16.45
N LYS A 133 -18.81 -4.93 -15.66
CA LYS A 133 -18.21 -3.62 -15.88
C LYS A 133 -16.90 -3.52 -15.11
N THR A 134 -15.87 -2.96 -15.74
CA THR A 134 -14.59 -2.66 -15.10
C THR A 134 -14.02 -1.33 -15.63
N ALA A 135 -13.13 -0.70 -14.87
CA ALA A 135 -12.36 0.44 -15.38
C ALA A 135 -11.27 -0.07 -16.33
N ALA A 136 -11.20 0.50 -17.53
CA ALA A 136 -10.13 0.23 -18.45
C ALA A 136 -8.83 0.88 -17.96
N ALA A 137 -7.70 0.21 -18.18
CA ALA A 137 -6.39 0.82 -17.94
C ALA A 137 -6.18 2.01 -18.91
N PRO A 138 -5.66 3.15 -18.43
CA PRO A 138 -5.27 4.23 -19.30
C PRO A 138 -4.13 3.77 -20.24
N THR A 139 -4.16 4.27 -21.49
CA THR A 139 -3.07 4.02 -22.42
C THR A 139 -1.90 4.94 -22.07
N ILE A 140 -0.82 4.37 -21.56
CA ILE A 140 0.39 5.10 -21.17
C ILE A 140 1.63 4.44 -21.80
N PRO A 141 2.77 5.15 -21.91
CA PRO A 141 4.04 4.56 -22.34
C PRO A 141 4.44 3.36 -21.46
N GLY A 142 5.10 2.38 -22.03
CA GLY A 142 5.64 1.24 -21.29
C GLY A 142 6.72 1.66 -20.27
N PRO A 143 7.02 0.81 -19.27
CA PRO A 143 7.96 1.15 -18.19
C PRO A 143 9.33 1.64 -18.69
N ASP A 144 9.83 1.08 -19.79
CA ASP A 144 11.13 1.43 -20.36
C ASP A 144 11.15 2.83 -21.02
N GLN A 145 9.98 3.42 -21.27
CA GLN A 145 9.81 4.76 -21.82
C GLN A 145 9.44 5.79 -20.75
N CYS A 146 9.35 5.35 -19.49
CA CYS A 146 8.98 6.16 -18.35
C CYS A 146 10.21 6.61 -17.54
N VAL A 147 10.04 7.66 -16.74
CA VAL A 147 11.08 8.24 -15.90
C VAL A 147 11.23 7.41 -14.64
N GLY A 148 12.41 6.87 -14.37
CA GLY A 148 12.71 6.13 -13.15
C GLY A 148 12.98 7.03 -11.94
N SER A 149 13.07 6.40 -10.78
CA SER A 149 13.38 7.07 -9.51
C SER A 149 14.85 7.53 -9.38
N ASP A 150 15.73 7.16 -10.31
CA ASP A 150 17.17 7.51 -10.30
C ASP A 150 17.45 9.04 -10.33
N GLY A 151 16.42 9.84 -10.60
CA GLY A 151 16.45 11.31 -10.56
C GLY A 151 15.50 11.91 -9.51
N ALA A 152 15.10 11.12 -8.53
CA ALA A 152 14.17 11.57 -7.49
C ALA A 152 14.76 12.75 -6.70
N ILE A 153 13.92 13.74 -6.42
CA ILE A 153 14.25 14.96 -5.69
C ILE A 153 14.80 14.62 -4.30
N ASP A 154 15.65 15.51 -3.76
CA ASP A 154 16.20 15.46 -2.39
C ASP A 154 15.20 15.11 -1.29
N PHE A 155 13.92 15.43 -1.48
CA PHE A 155 12.83 15.09 -0.56
C PHE A 155 12.64 13.58 -0.37
N LEU A 156 12.88 12.78 -1.41
CA LEU A 156 12.80 11.33 -1.38
C LEU A 156 14.16 10.66 -1.05
N ALA A 157 15.26 11.43 -1.02
CA ALA A 157 16.61 10.93 -0.77
C ALA A 157 16.78 10.25 0.60
N HIS A 158 15.87 10.48 1.53
CA HIS A 158 15.83 9.83 2.85
C HIS A 158 14.81 8.67 2.93
N SER A 159 14.26 8.26 1.79
CA SER A 159 13.28 7.17 1.71
C SER A 159 13.98 5.87 1.32
N THR A 160 14.17 4.97 2.28
CA THR A 160 14.71 3.62 2.00
C THR A 160 13.71 2.73 1.25
N LEU A 161 12.43 3.11 1.24
CA LEU A 161 11.39 2.43 0.46
C LEU A 161 11.74 2.36 -1.03
N LEU A 162 12.39 3.41 -1.59
CA LEU A 162 12.77 3.44 -3.00
C LEU A 162 13.78 2.37 -3.40
N ASP A 163 14.54 1.83 -2.44
CA ASP A 163 15.44 0.69 -2.68
C ASP A 163 14.68 -0.63 -2.82
N ARG A 164 13.40 -0.66 -2.43
CA ARG A 164 12.54 -1.86 -2.43
C ARG A 164 11.63 -1.96 -3.63
N MET A 165 11.49 -0.86 -4.38
CA MET A 165 10.59 -0.80 -5.52
C MET A 165 11.23 -0.06 -6.70
N ASP A 166 10.82 -0.46 -7.90
CA ASP A 166 11.10 0.25 -9.14
C ASP A 166 9.82 0.99 -9.53
N ILE A 167 9.84 2.33 -9.43
CA ILE A 167 8.77 3.21 -9.86
C ILE A 167 9.16 3.86 -11.18
N ARG A 168 8.24 3.88 -12.12
CA ARG A 168 8.39 4.51 -13.42
C ARG A 168 7.20 5.44 -13.68
N LEU A 169 7.43 6.76 -13.64
CA LEU A 169 6.40 7.75 -13.94
C LEU A 169 6.37 8.09 -15.43
N THR A 170 5.19 8.31 -16.00
CA THR A 170 5.10 8.77 -17.36
C THR A 170 5.74 10.15 -17.51
N PRO A 171 6.38 10.48 -18.66
CA PRO A 171 7.00 11.79 -18.86
C PRO A 171 6.05 12.97 -18.63
N GLU A 172 4.77 12.79 -18.96
CA GLU A 172 3.73 13.82 -18.79
C GLU A 172 3.46 14.13 -17.31
N THR A 173 3.56 13.13 -16.43
CA THR A 173 3.24 13.28 -14.99
C THR A 173 4.48 13.31 -14.10
N ALA A 174 5.69 13.17 -14.64
CA ALA A 174 6.95 13.24 -13.90
C ALA A 174 7.51 14.69 -13.77
N GLY A 175 6.89 15.67 -14.43
CA GLY A 175 7.42 17.04 -14.52
C GLY A 175 7.62 17.72 -13.16
N TRP A 176 6.84 17.39 -12.16
CA TRP A 176 6.98 17.91 -10.79
C TRP A 176 8.38 17.64 -10.21
N ALA A 177 9.01 16.50 -10.53
CA ALA A 177 10.36 16.17 -10.09
C ALA A 177 11.41 17.16 -10.63
N ALA A 178 11.15 17.83 -11.75
CA ALA A 178 11.97 18.89 -12.33
C ALA A 178 11.42 20.29 -12.02
N GLY A 179 10.56 20.44 -11.02
CA GLY A 179 9.94 21.72 -10.66
C GLY A 179 8.91 22.24 -11.66
N LYS A 180 8.35 21.37 -12.52
CA LYS A 180 7.36 21.68 -13.55
C LYS A 180 6.12 20.79 -13.37
N PRO A 181 5.36 20.95 -12.26
CA PRO A 181 4.13 20.21 -12.04
C PRO A 181 3.11 20.54 -13.15
N SER A 182 2.29 19.56 -13.54
CA SER A 182 1.27 19.80 -14.58
C SER A 182 0.07 20.58 -14.05
N GLY A 183 -0.21 20.47 -12.75
CA GLY A 183 -1.38 21.05 -12.12
C GLY A 183 -2.67 20.28 -12.37
N ALA A 184 -2.61 19.13 -13.03
CA ALA A 184 -3.79 18.32 -13.37
C ALA A 184 -4.30 17.47 -12.18
N GLY A 185 -3.46 17.27 -11.16
CA GLY A 185 -3.79 16.38 -10.04
C GLY A 185 -3.87 14.91 -10.46
N VAL A 186 -2.97 14.49 -11.35
CA VAL A 186 -2.91 13.12 -11.91
C VAL A 186 -1.49 12.63 -11.94
N LEU A 187 -1.24 11.41 -11.48
CA LEU A 187 0.00 10.67 -11.70
C LEU A 187 -0.30 9.34 -12.40
N HIS A 188 0.48 9.04 -13.42
CA HIS A 188 0.47 7.74 -14.09
C HIS A 188 1.85 7.10 -14.03
N GLY A 189 1.90 5.81 -13.83
CA GLY A 189 3.16 5.11 -13.83
C GLY A 189 3.03 3.61 -13.63
N TRP A 190 4.17 3.02 -13.33
CA TRP A 190 4.35 1.60 -13.12
C TRP A 190 5.10 1.36 -11.82
N VAL A 191 4.77 0.28 -11.15
CA VAL A 191 5.47 -0.16 -9.94
C VAL A 191 5.69 -1.66 -9.96
N ARG A 192 6.84 -2.09 -9.44
CA ARG A 192 7.17 -3.47 -9.12
C ARG A 192 8.17 -3.52 -7.98
N PHE A 193 8.37 -4.67 -7.39
CA PHE A 193 9.46 -4.85 -6.43
C PHE A 193 10.82 -4.88 -7.14
N ALA A 194 11.82 -4.22 -6.53
CA ALA A 194 13.17 -4.14 -7.09
C ALA A 194 13.91 -5.49 -7.07
N ASP A 195 13.55 -6.38 -6.14
CA ASP A 195 14.13 -7.73 -5.99
C ASP A 195 13.50 -8.79 -6.92
N GLY A 196 12.59 -8.37 -7.80
CA GLY A 196 11.94 -9.25 -8.78
C GLY A 196 10.83 -10.13 -8.21
N ARG A 197 10.34 -9.86 -7.00
CA ARG A 197 9.15 -10.52 -6.47
C ARG A 197 7.93 -10.20 -7.33
N GLU A 198 7.22 -11.23 -7.77
CA GLU A 198 5.98 -11.06 -8.51
C GLU A 198 4.84 -10.55 -7.59
N PRO A 199 3.89 -9.77 -8.13
CA PRO A 199 2.81 -9.22 -7.34
C PRO A 199 1.81 -10.30 -6.90
N ASP A 200 1.22 -10.10 -5.73
CA ASP A 200 0.08 -10.85 -5.20
C ASP A 200 -0.96 -9.88 -4.61
N VAL A 201 -2.02 -10.40 -4.01
CA VAL A 201 -3.11 -9.58 -3.46
C VAL A 201 -2.63 -8.67 -2.33
N LEU A 202 -1.68 -9.11 -1.48
CA LEU A 202 -1.13 -8.28 -0.40
C LEU A 202 -0.23 -7.18 -0.97
N SER A 203 0.52 -7.47 -2.02
CA SER A 203 1.34 -6.46 -2.69
C SER A 203 0.50 -5.46 -3.49
N VAL A 204 -0.67 -5.84 -4.00
CA VAL A 204 -1.62 -4.87 -4.58
C VAL A 204 -2.12 -3.91 -3.51
N LEU A 205 -2.45 -4.40 -2.30
CA LEU A 205 -2.85 -3.54 -1.18
C LEU A 205 -1.72 -2.57 -0.78
N TRP A 206 -0.46 -3.05 -0.74
CA TRP A 206 0.72 -2.21 -0.54
C TRP A 206 0.91 -1.19 -1.66
N ALA A 207 0.76 -1.59 -2.93
CA ALA A 207 1.02 -0.75 -4.10
C ALA A 207 0.01 0.40 -4.27
N LEU A 208 -1.20 0.27 -3.71
CA LEU A 208 -2.20 1.34 -3.67
C LEU A 208 -1.75 2.58 -2.87
N ASP A 209 -0.69 2.47 -2.07
CA ASP A 209 -0.08 3.54 -1.28
C ASP A 209 1.40 3.80 -1.67
N ALA A 210 1.92 3.14 -2.72
CA ALA A 210 3.36 3.11 -2.99
C ALA A 210 3.88 4.29 -3.85
N MET A 211 3.01 4.97 -4.59
CA MET A 211 3.40 6.05 -5.47
C MET A 211 3.68 7.35 -4.68
N PRO A 212 4.47 8.28 -5.24
CA PRO A 212 4.55 9.63 -4.68
C PRO A 212 3.17 10.28 -4.58
N PRO A 213 2.92 11.15 -3.56
CA PRO A 213 1.64 11.82 -3.42
C PRO A 213 1.24 12.59 -4.66
N VAL A 214 -0.01 12.46 -5.11
CA VAL A 214 -0.52 13.21 -6.28
C VAL A 214 -0.48 14.74 -6.06
N ALA A 215 -0.40 15.19 -4.80
CA ALA A 215 -0.17 16.59 -4.43
C ALA A 215 1.06 17.21 -5.11
N PHE A 216 2.08 16.41 -5.43
CA PHE A 216 3.29 16.90 -6.09
C PHE A 216 3.00 17.40 -7.51
N ASP A 217 2.06 16.78 -8.20
CA ASP A 217 1.63 17.26 -9.52
C ASP A 217 0.85 18.58 -9.47
N LEU A 218 0.32 18.95 -8.29
CA LEU A 218 -0.25 20.27 -8.01
C LEU A 218 0.80 21.31 -7.57
N GLY A 219 2.09 20.94 -7.48
CA GLY A 219 3.14 21.78 -6.92
C GLY A 219 3.09 21.91 -5.40
N LEU A 220 2.34 21.05 -4.72
CA LEU A 220 2.20 21.02 -3.26
C LEU A 220 3.22 20.05 -2.67
N TYR A 221 4.45 20.51 -2.51
CA TYR A 221 5.54 19.70 -1.96
C TYR A 221 5.48 19.71 -0.42
N GLY A 222 5.74 18.56 0.19
CA GLY A 222 5.80 18.43 1.64
C GLY A 222 5.29 17.07 2.13
N TRP A 223 5.19 16.95 3.45
CA TRP A 223 4.67 15.76 4.08
C TRP A 223 3.15 15.67 3.91
N THR A 224 2.71 14.57 3.30
CA THR A 224 1.30 14.30 3.00
C THR A 224 0.90 12.99 3.67
N PRO A 225 0.66 12.99 5.01
CA PRO A 225 0.30 11.77 5.72
C PRO A 225 -1.10 11.29 5.34
N THR A 226 -1.24 9.99 5.12
CA THR A 226 -2.53 9.33 5.04
C THR A 226 -3.19 9.31 6.42
N LEU A 227 -4.42 9.79 6.51
CA LEU A 227 -5.23 9.82 7.73
C LEU A 227 -6.26 8.68 7.76
N GLU A 228 -6.89 8.43 6.59
CA GLU A 228 -7.86 7.36 6.36
C GLU A 228 -7.60 6.75 4.99
N PHE A 229 -7.83 5.47 4.86
CA PHE A 229 -7.61 4.70 3.64
C PHE A 229 -8.68 3.62 3.47
N SER A 230 -9.25 3.53 2.28
CA SER A 230 -10.23 2.50 1.92
C SER A 230 -9.88 1.86 0.59
N ALA A 231 -9.67 0.55 0.58
CA ALA A 231 -9.31 -0.22 -0.61
C ALA A 231 -10.30 -1.34 -0.93
N HIS A 232 -10.43 -1.63 -2.23
CA HIS A 232 -11.13 -2.81 -2.74
C HIS A 232 -10.20 -3.60 -3.68
N LEU A 233 -9.89 -4.84 -3.33
CA LEU A 233 -9.14 -5.77 -4.16
C LEU A 233 -10.11 -6.51 -5.08
N ARG A 234 -9.78 -6.59 -6.37
CA ARG A 234 -10.74 -7.03 -7.39
C ARG A 234 -10.37 -8.38 -8.01
N ALA A 235 -9.08 -8.71 -8.06
CA ALA A 235 -8.57 -9.94 -8.64
C ALA A 235 -7.15 -10.25 -8.14
N HIS A 236 -6.72 -11.48 -8.29
CA HIS A 236 -5.29 -11.84 -8.21
C HIS A 236 -4.55 -11.21 -9.38
N PRO A 237 -3.45 -10.48 -9.18
CA PRO A 237 -2.70 -9.89 -10.27
C PRO A 237 -1.97 -10.94 -11.11
N ALA A 238 -1.85 -10.70 -12.41
CA ALA A 238 -0.91 -11.41 -13.26
C ALA A 238 0.53 -10.98 -12.93
N PRO A 239 1.56 -11.84 -13.18
CA PRO A 239 2.96 -11.49 -12.99
C PRO A 239 3.39 -10.25 -13.78
N GLY A 240 4.41 -9.53 -13.29
CA GLY A 240 5.02 -8.39 -13.95
C GLY A 240 4.68 -7.05 -13.31
N TRP A 241 4.78 -5.98 -14.10
CA TRP A 241 4.52 -4.62 -13.64
C TRP A 241 3.05 -4.38 -13.31
N LEU A 242 2.83 -3.59 -12.27
CA LEU A 242 1.53 -3.01 -11.94
C LEU A 242 1.45 -1.59 -12.52
N GLN A 243 0.43 -1.33 -13.34
CA GLN A 243 0.12 0.01 -13.83
C GLN A 243 -0.71 0.76 -12.79
N VAL A 244 -0.31 1.98 -12.45
CA VAL A 244 -0.95 2.79 -11.40
C VAL A 244 -1.43 4.12 -11.97
N GLU A 245 -2.61 4.51 -11.58
CA GLU A 245 -3.18 5.85 -11.74
C GLU A 245 -3.50 6.41 -10.36
N LEU A 246 -3.01 7.61 -10.03
CA LEU A 246 -3.47 8.40 -8.90
C LEU A 246 -4.16 9.66 -9.39
N THR A 247 -5.24 10.06 -8.73
CA THR A 247 -5.97 11.29 -9.04
C THR A 247 -6.41 12.01 -7.77
N THR A 248 -6.47 13.36 -7.84
CA THR A 248 -7.11 14.20 -6.83
C THR A 248 -7.92 15.29 -7.51
N GLN A 249 -9.04 15.67 -6.92
CA GLN A 249 -9.92 16.73 -7.42
C GLN A 249 -10.18 17.82 -6.38
N THR A 250 -9.84 17.55 -5.11
CA THR A 250 -10.20 18.45 -4.01
C THR A 250 -9.07 18.59 -3.01
N VAL A 251 -8.53 19.80 -2.87
CA VAL A 251 -7.58 20.17 -1.81
C VAL A 251 -8.16 21.35 -1.07
N VAL A 252 -8.69 21.13 0.13
CA VAL A 252 -9.38 22.16 0.92
C VAL A 252 -9.02 22.02 2.40
N GLY A 253 -8.68 23.15 3.06
CA GLY A 253 -8.48 23.21 4.50
C GLY A 253 -7.31 22.32 5.01
N GLY A 254 -6.32 22.07 4.16
CA GLY A 254 -5.20 21.20 4.50
C GLY A 254 -5.51 19.69 4.40
N LEU A 255 -6.63 19.32 3.78
CA LEU A 255 -7.03 17.96 3.46
C LEU A 255 -7.15 17.78 1.96
N MET A 256 -6.80 16.57 1.50
CA MET A 256 -6.85 16.16 0.10
C MET A 256 -7.36 14.73 0.02
N GLU A 257 -8.30 14.44 -0.87
CA GLU A 257 -8.56 13.07 -1.25
C GLU A 257 -7.57 12.62 -2.33
N GLU A 258 -7.19 11.36 -2.32
CA GLU A 258 -6.42 10.73 -3.38
C GLU A 258 -7.08 9.39 -3.74
N ASP A 259 -7.42 9.22 -5.01
CA ASP A 259 -7.92 7.98 -5.57
C ASP A 259 -6.80 7.25 -6.29
N ALA A 260 -6.67 5.94 -6.05
CA ALA A 260 -5.76 5.07 -6.78
C ALA A 260 -6.51 3.96 -7.51
N ARG A 261 -5.99 3.58 -8.68
CA ARG A 261 -6.38 2.39 -9.42
C ARG A 261 -5.14 1.65 -9.88
N ILE A 262 -5.20 0.33 -9.79
CA ILE A 262 -4.10 -0.54 -10.21
C ILE A 262 -4.61 -1.60 -11.18
N TRP A 263 -3.90 -1.72 -12.30
CA TRP A 263 -4.08 -2.79 -13.28
C TRP A 263 -2.84 -3.67 -13.32
N ASP A 264 -3.03 -4.95 -13.57
CA ASP A 264 -1.93 -5.89 -13.78
C ASP A 264 -1.36 -5.81 -15.20
N SER A 265 -0.34 -6.59 -15.49
CA SER A 265 0.35 -6.64 -16.79
C SER A 265 -0.56 -7.03 -17.97
N THR A 266 -1.75 -7.58 -17.70
CA THR A 266 -2.76 -7.91 -18.72
C THR A 266 -3.79 -6.80 -18.92
N GLY A 267 -3.70 -5.70 -18.16
CA GLY A 267 -4.66 -4.59 -18.19
C GLY A 267 -5.93 -4.85 -17.38
N ARG A 268 -5.96 -5.91 -16.55
CA ARG A 268 -7.09 -6.19 -15.65
C ARG A 268 -6.99 -5.34 -14.40
N LEU A 269 -8.08 -4.67 -14.01
CA LEU A 269 -8.17 -3.95 -12.73
C LEU A 269 -8.05 -4.95 -11.57
N VAL A 270 -7.02 -4.78 -10.73
CA VAL A 270 -6.75 -5.66 -9.58
C VAL A 270 -6.98 -4.98 -8.24
N GLY A 271 -6.90 -3.66 -8.17
CA GLY A 271 -7.15 -2.89 -6.95
C GLY A 271 -7.58 -1.45 -7.21
N GLN A 272 -8.28 -0.87 -6.24
CA GLN A 272 -8.63 0.54 -6.20
C GLN A 272 -8.75 1.01 -4.77
N SER A 273 -8.38 2.26 -4.51
CA SER A 273 -8.53 2.89 -3.19
C SER A 273 -8.94 4.34 -3.29
N ARG A 274 -9.45 4.84 -2.17
CA ARG A 274 -9.54 6.26 -1.83
C ARG A 274 -8.90 6.46 -0.48
N GLN A 275 -8.10 7.53 -0.35
CA GLN A 275 -7.56 7.95 0.92
C GLN A 275 -7.83 9.42 1.19
N LEU A 276 -7.93 9.78 2.47
CA LEU A 276 -7.88 11.16 2.93
C LEU A 276 -6.48 11.44 3.47
N CYS A 277 -5.80 12.39 2.85
CA CYS A 277 -4.47 12.83 3.24
C CYS A 277 -4.53 14.19 3.93
N GLY A 278 -3.67 14.38 4.93
CA GLY A 278 -3.34 15.69 5.42
C GLY A 278 -2.30 16.35 4.51
N TRP A 279 -2.40 17.65 4.31
CA TRP A 279 -1.36 18.45 3.70
C TRP A 279 -1.06 19.66 4.57
N ARG A 280 0.20 19.82 4.95
CA ARG A 280 0.64 20.97 5.73
C ARG A 280 1.33 21.96 4.81
N VAL A 281 0.78 23.16 4.73
CA VAL A 281 1.47 24.28 4.09
C VAL A 281 2.82 24.44 4.81
N PRO A 282 3.96 24.45 4.09
CA PRO A 282 5.22 24.83 4.69
C PRO A 282 5.05 26.23 5.31
N ALA A 283 5.49 26.40 6.55
CA ALA A 283 5.49 27.74 7.15
C ALA A 283 6.28 28.70 6.24
N PRO A 284 5.80 29.91 5.97
CA PRO A 284 6.57 30.90 5.19
C PRO A 284 7.92 31.09 5.88
N ARG A 285 9.00 30.98 5.10
CA ARG A 285 10.38 31.24 5.56
C ARG A 285 10.58 32.72 5.83
#